data_a936cc140835fa03c20db585a7c14643
#
_entry.id   a936cc140835fa03c20db585a7c14643
#
_cell.length_a   1.000
_cell.length_b   1.000
_cell.length_c   1.000
_cell.angle_alpha   90.00
_cell.angle_beta   90.00
_cell.angle_gamma   90.00
#
_symmetry.space_group_name_H-M   'P 1'
#
loop_
_entity.id
_entity.type
_entity.pdbx_description
1 polymer ?
#
loop_
_entity_poly.entity_id
_entity_poly.type
_entity_poly.pdbx_seq_one_letter_code
_entity_poly.pdbx_strand_id
1 'polypeptide(L)'
;MVLMSTETFIEALYKLVAKLVILSQAKIAMGIKTPKVPILFLLNFLALVCSINAGNIVVYWGQSENEGSLSETCDTGLYKFVNIAFLATFGSGREPQINLADHCDPASNGCKILSEDIKHCQKRGIKVILSIGGGEPGYSLSSAGDATNVADFIWNNFLGGKSRTRPLGDAVLDGVDFDIEVGGGEAFYAVLARRLSEHSKGGRKLYLTAAPQCPFPDEHQNGALSTGLFDFVWVQFYNNDPCQFDSGHPTKFRNSWIQWISSIKARKIYVGLPASPSAAGTGFVPAQTVISQVLSFVKRSRKYGGVMLWDRSADKQTGFSRTIKDSV
;
A
#
# COMPACT_ATOMS: atom_id res chain seq x y z
N MET A 1 33.44 13.26 0.58
CA MET A 1 33.24 11.89 0.05
C MET A 1 32.10 11.97 -0.95
N VAL A 2 32.38 12.00 -2.26
CA VAL A 2 31.39 12.16 -3.32
C VAL A 2 30.61 10.86 -3.42
N LEU A 3 29.33 10.89 -3.09
CA LEU A 3 28.40 9.76 -3.28
C LEU A 3 28.16 9.60 -4.80
N MET A 4 28.69 8.54 -5.38
CA MET A 4 28.34 8.13 -6.75
C MET A 4 26.83 7.92 -6.87
N SER A 5 26.24 8.41 -7.97
CA SER A 5 24.82 8.16 -8.24
C SER A 5 24.59 6.65 -8.45
N THR A 6 23.38 6.18 -8.13
CA THR A 6 22.99 4.76 -8.34
C THR A 6 23.15 4.32 -9.79
N GLU A 7 22.89 5.20 -10.75
CA GLU A 7 23.09 4.94 -12.19
C GLU A 7 24.58 4.73 -12.51
N THR A 8 25.48 5.57 -11.97
CA THR A 8 26.91 5.43 -12.15
C THR A 8 27.44 4.15 -11.51
N PHE A 9 26.88 3.74 -10.39
CA PHE A 9 27.22 2.48 -9.72
C PHE A 9 26.73 1.26 -10.51
N ILE A 10 25.51 1.28 -11.02
CA ILE A 10 24.93 0.20 -11.85
C ILE A 10 25.71 0.07 -13.15
N GLU A 11 26.03 1.18 -13.81
CA GLU A 11 26.84 1.18 -15.04
C GLU A 11 28.25 0.66 -14.81
N ALA A 12 28.89 1.04 -13.70
CA ALA A 12 30.20 0.52 -13.31
C ALA A 12 30.14 -0.99 -13.01
N LEU A 13 29.05 -1.46 -12.37
CA LEU A 13 28.81 -2.87 -12.07
C LEU A 13 28.60 -3.67 -13.36
N TYR A 14 27.82 -3.16 -14.32
CA TYR A 14 27.63 -3.79 -15.63
C TYR A 14 28.96 -3.91 -16.40
N LYS A 15 29.78 -2.87 -16.40
CA LYS A 15 31.11 -2.90 -17.03
C LYS A 15 32.04 -3.91 -16.35
N LEU A 16 31.97 -4.04 -15.03
CA LEU A 16 32.77 -5.01 -14.27
C LEU A 16 32.31 -6.46 -14.58
N VAL A 17 31.01 -6.71 -14.62
CA VAL A 17 30.44 -8.03 -14.97
C VAL A 17 30.80 -8.43 -16.39
N ALA A 18 30.65 -7.52 -17.36
CA ALA A 18 31.06 -7.77 -18.75
C ALA A 18 32.53 -8.13 -18.85
N LYS A 19 33.40 -7.41 -18.13
CA LYS A 19 34.82 -7.69 -18.07
C LYS A 19 35.18 -9.05 -17.46
N LEU A 20 34.46 -9.44 -16.39
CA LEU A 20 34.62 -10.77 -15.74
C LEU A 20 34.15 -11.92 -16.64
N VAL A 21 33.06 -11.73 -17.40
CA VAL A 21 32.55 -12.70 -18.37
C VAL A 21 33.58 -12.90 -19.52
N ILE A 22 34.12 -11.82 -20.08
CA ILE A 22 35.12 -11.85 -21.13
C ILE A 22 36.41 -12.57 -20.64
N LEU A 23 36.87 -12.24 -19.42
CA LEU A 23 38.05 -12.88 -18.81
C LEU A 23 37.81 -14.36 -18.53
N SER A 24 36.57 -14.75 -18.13
CA SER A 24 36.19 -16.13 -17.92
C SER A 24 36.21 -16.92 -19.24
N GLN A 25 35.67 -16.37 -20.33
CA GLN A 25 35.69 -16.98 -21.66
C GLN A 25 37.11 -17.11 -22.20
N ALA A 26 37.96 -16.11 -22.02
CA ALA A 26 39.36 -16.19 -22.42
C ALA A 26 40.14 -17.28 -21.66
N LYS A 27 39.87 -17.45 -20.34
CA LYS A 27 40.50 -18.53 -19.54
C LYS A 27 40.04 -19.91 -19.96
N ILE A 28 38.74 -20.07 -20.31
CA ILE A 28 38.19 -21.33 -20.82
C ILE A 28 38.85 -21.68 -22.18
N ALA A 29 39.03 -20.70 -23.05
CA ALA A 29 39.71 -20.88 -24.33
C ALA A 29 41.19 -21.28 -24.17
N MET A 30 41.82 -20.93 -23.07
CA MET A 30 43.20 -21.30 -22.70
C MET A 30 43.26 -22.62 -21.90
N GLY A 31 42.18 -23.39 -21.78
CA GLY A 31 42.14 -24.67 -21.06
C GLY A 31 42.27 -24.60 -19.55
N ILE A 32 42.12 -23.38 -18.94
CA ILE A 32 42.23 -23.19 -17.50
C ILE A 32 40.86 -23.52 -16.86
N LYS A 33 40.79 -24.50 -15.96
CA LYS A 33 39.57 -24.85 -15.21
C LYS A 33 39.17 -23.67 -14.31
N THR A 34 38.13 -22.96 -14.69
CA THR A 34 37.52 -21.92 -13.84
C THR A 34 36.42 -22.50 -12.95
N PRO A 35 36.35 -22.13 -11.67
CA PRO A 35 35.25 -22.61 -10.81
C PRO A 35 33.93 -22.04 -11.33
N LYS A 36 32.92 -22.91 -11.55
CA LYS A 36 31.57 -22.56 -12.06
C LYS A 36 30.74 -21.71 -11.07
N VAL A 37 31.20 -21.63 -9.84
CA VAL A 37 30.50 -20.95 -8.72
C VAL A 37 30.38 -19.42 -8.84
N PRO A 38 31.37 -18.65 -9.33
CA PRO A 38 31.26 -17.18 -9.25
C PRO A 38 30.23 -16.57 -10.21
N ILE A 39 29.94 -17.19 -11.36
CA ILE A 39 28.99 -16.61 -12.34
C ILE A 39 27.56 -16.75 -11.85
N LEU A 40 27.21 -17.91 -11.29
CA LEU A 40 25.86 -18.15 -10.73
C LEU A 40 25.62 -17.27 -9.49
N PHE A 41 26.64 -17.06 -8.66
CA PHE A 41 26.60 -16.19 -7.50
C PHE A 41 26.44 -14.72 -7.91
N LEU A 42 27.12 -14.30 -8.98
CA LEU A 42 27.03 -12.94 -9.52
C LEU A 42 25.66 -12.67 -10.15
N LEU A 43 25.10 -13.64 -10.88
CA LEU A 43 23.75 -13.53 -11.47
C LEU A 43 22.67 -13.49 -10.39
N ASN A 44 22.78 -14.31 -9.34
CA ASN A 44 21.88 -14.25 -8.20
C ASN A 44 22.01 -12.93 -7.40
N PHE A 45 23.23 -12.42 -7.27
CA PHE A 45 23.49 -11.13 -6.60
C PHE A 45 22.95 -9.98 -7.44
N LEU A 46 23.09 -9.99 -8.78
CA LEU A 46 22.47 -9.00 -9.68
C LEU A 46 20.93 -9.07 -9.62
N ALA A 47 20.35 -10.27 -9.63
CA ALA A 47 18.92 -10.45 -9.49
C ALA A 47 18.41 -9.93 -8.12
N LEU A 48 19.19 -10.15 -7.05
CA LEU A 48 18.89 -9.64 -5.71
C LEU A 48 18.99 -8.11 -5.66
N VAL A 49 20.00 -7.51 -6.29
CA VAL A 49 20.19 -6.04 -6.34
C VAL A 49 19.11 -5.37 -7.20
N CYS A 50 18.70 -5.99 -8.33
CA CYS A 50 17.57 -5.51 -9.13
C CYS A 50 16.23 -5.62 -8.38
N SER A 51 16.09 -6.59 -7.47
CA SER A 51 14.88 -6.75 -6.65
C SER A 51 14.74 -5.70 -5.53
N ILE A 52 15.79 -4.96 -5.21
CA ILE A 52 15.83 -4.05 -4.04
C ILE A 52 14.97 -2.80 -4.24
N ASN A 53 14.61 -2.43 -5.46
CA ASN A 53 13.84 -1.23 -5.77
C ASN A 53 12.51 -1.49 -6.51
N ALA A 54 12.09 -2.75 -6.66
CA ALA A 54 10.77 -3.05 -7.19
C ALA A 54 9.71 -2.59 -6.17
N GLY A 55 8.88 -1.66 -6.57
CA GLY A 55 7.73 -1.24 -5.80
C GLY A 55 6.59 -2.27 -5.90
N ASN A 56 5.55 -2.03 -5.15
CA ASN A 56 4.35 -2.85 -5.17
C ASN A 56 3.14 -2.01 -5.58
N ILE A 57 2.10 -2.66 -6.09
CA ILE A 57 0.81 -2.00 -6.32
C ILE A 57 -0.13 -2.41 -5.20
N VAL A 58 -0.82 -1.42 -4.66
CA VAL A 58 -1.91 -1.51 -3.67
C VAL A 58 -3.20 -1.09 -4.37
N VAL A 59 -4.32 -1.73 -4.06
CA VAL A 59 -5.61 -1.33 -4.60
C VAL A 59 -6.68 -1.36 -3.52
N TYR A 60 -7.64 -0.45 -3.61
CA TYR A 60 -8.88 -0.47 -2.83
C TYR A 60 -9.94 -1.28 -3.58
N TRP A 61 -10.63 -2.15 -2.86
CA TRP A 61 -11.69 -3.01 -3.36
C TRP A 61 -12.89 -2.98 -2.40
N GLY A 62 -14.11 -3.00 -2.93
CA GLY A 62 -15.31 -3.14 -2.12
C GLY A 62 -16.35 -2.02 -2.31
N GLN A 63 -16.08 -1.04 -3.20
CA GLN A 63 -16.96 0.11 -3.37
C GLN A 63 -17.72 0.13 -4.72
N SER A 64 -17.57 -0.90 -5.55
CA SER A 64 -18.26 -0.99 -6.84
C SER A 64 -18.55 -2.45 -7.23
N GLU A 65 -19.79 -2.77 -7.58
CA GLU A 65 -20.17 -4.07 -8.14
C GLU A 65 -19.40 -4.45 -9.41
N ASN A 66 -18.98 -3.46 -10.19
CA ASN A 66 -18.30 -3.67 -11.48
C ASN A 66 -16.82 -4.06 -11.35
N GLU A 67 -16.26 -4.07 -10.15
CA GLU A 67 -14.85 -4.37 -9.93
C GLU A 67 -14.53 -5.89 -9.93
N GLY A 68 -15.57 -6.73 -9.86
CA GLY A 68 -15.46 -8.18 -9.79
C GLY A 68 -15.23 -8.68 -8.35
N SER A 69 -15.13 -10.00 -8.18
CA SER A 69 -14.91 -10.59 -6.86
C SER A 69 -13.51 -10.27 -6.32
N LEU A 70 -13.35 -10.46 -5.01
CA LEU A 70 -12.05 -10.29 -4.36
C LEU A 70 -11.04 -11.35 -4.86
N SER A 71 -11.48 -12.59 -5.07
CA SER A 71 -10.64 -13.66 -5.63
C SER A 71 -10.19 -13.32 -7.06
N GLU A 72 -11.09 -12.87 -7.94
CA GLU A 72 -10.73 -12.40 -9.29
C GLU A 72 -9.70 -11.27 -9.25
N THR A 73 -9.85 -10.31 -8.33
CA THR A 73 -8.88 -9.23 -8.13
C THR A 73 -7.49 -9.77 -7.79
N CYS A 74 -7.41 -10.75 -6.90
CA CYS A 74 -6.17 -11.40 -6.51
C CYS A 74 -5.57 -12.25 -7.62
N ASP A 75 -6.40 -12.88 -8.46
CA ASP A 75 -5.96 -13.73 -9.56
C ASP A 75 -5.29 -12.96 -10.69
N THR A 76 -5.51 -11.64 -10.78
CA THR A 76 -4.80 -10.80 -11.75
C THR A 76 -3.27 -10.84 -11.58
N GLY A 77 -2.77 -11.10 -10.37
CA GLY A 77 -1.34 -11.06 -10.03
C GLY A 77 -0.72 -9.67 -10.10
N LEU A 78 -1.55 -8.62 -10.09
CA LEU A 78 -1.11 -7.23 -10.22
C LEU A 78 -0.79 -6.59 -8.87
N TYR A 79 -1.48 -7.01 -7.80
CA TYR A 79 -1.46 -6.33 -6.52
C TYR A 79 -0.69 -7.11 -5.45
N LYS A 80 -0.04 -6.38 -4.56
CA LYS A 80 0.61 -6.93 -3.37
C LYS A 80 -0.25 -6.77 -2.12
N PHE A 81 -1.06 -5.72 -2.11
CA PHE A 81 -2.02 -5.42 -1.05
C PHE A 81 -3.38 -5.14 -1.68
N VAL A 82 -4.43 -5.65 -1.06
CA VAL A 82 -5.81 -5.29 -1.35
C VAL A 82 -6.43 -4.77 -0.07
N ASN A 83 -6.87 -3.52 -0.08
CA ASN A 83 -7.58 -2.88 1.01
C ASN A 83 -9.08 -3.12 0.82
N ILE A 84 -9.72 -3.81 1.76
CA ILE A 84 -11.18 -3.96 1.79
C ILE A 84 -11.76 -2.65 2.33
N ALA A 85 -12.45 -1.93 1.49
CA ALA A 85 -13.06 -0.64 1.75
C ALA A 85 -14.58 -0.78 1.87
N PHE A 86 -15.21 -0.51 3.05
CA PHE A 86 -14.64 0.00 4.29
C PHE A 86 -15.35 -0.57 5.54
N LEU A 87 -14.67 -0.55 6.70
CA LEU A 87 -15.39 -0.39 7.96
C LEU A 87 -15.82 1.08 8.03
N ALA A 88 -17.03 1.38 7.57
CA ALA A 88 -17.50 2.75 7.30
C ALA A 88 -18.18 3.41 8.50
N THR A 89 -18.68 2.61 9.45
CA THR A 89 -19.34 3.13 10.67
C THR A 89 -18.62 2.62 11.89
N PHE A 90 -18.20 3.52 12.79
CA PHE A 90 -17.62 3.15 14.10
C PHE A 90 -17.48 4.34 15.03
N GLY A 91 -17.29 4.03 16.31
CA GLY A 91 -16.97 4.98 17.39
C GLY A 91 -18.12 5.93 17.75
N SER A 92 -17.92 6.70 18.81
CA SER A 92 -18.92 7.62 19.37
C SER A 92 -20.28 6.96 19.66
N GLY A 93 -20.23 5.73 20.20
CA GLY A 93 -21.43 4.95 20.56
C GLY A 93 -22.16 4.29 19.38
N ARG A 94 -21.59 4.36 18.16
CA ARG A 94 -22.17 3.66 17.00
C ARG A 94 -21.79 2.19 17.00
N GLU A 95 -22.72 1.34 16.55
CA GLU A 95 -22.41 -0.06 16.24
C GLU A 95 -21.52 -0.12 14.99
N PRO A 96 -20.34 -0.74 15.07
CA PRO A 96 -19.45 -0.78 13.92
C PRO A 96 -20.01 -1.62 12.76
N GLN A 97 -19.99 -1.06 11.54
CA GLN A 97 -20.54 -1.68 10.34
C GLN A 97 -19.61 -1.54 9.16
N ILE A 98 -19.45 -2.64 8.43
CA ILE A 98 -18.80 -2.62 7.10
C ILE A 98 -19.81 -2.17 6.05
N ASN A 99 -19.31 -1.46 5.04
CA ASN A 99 -20.02 -1.18 3.80
C ASN A 99 -19.12 -1.64 2.64
N LEU A 100 -19.59 -2.62 1.89
CA LEU A 100 -18.91 -3.18 0.73
C LEU A 100 -19.79 -3.07 -0.52
N ALA A 101 -20.57 -1.99 -0.60
CA ALA A 101 -21.54 -1.75 -1.67
C ALA A 101 -22.39 -3.01 -1.92
N ASP A 102 -22.58 -3.41 -3.18
CA ASP A 102 -23.42 -4.54 -3.57
C ASP A 102 -22.72 -5.91 -3.50
N HIS A 103 -21.48 -5.98 -2.99
CA HIS A 103 -20.76 -7.25 -2.88
C HIS A 103 -21.37 -8.20 -1.84
N CYS A 104 -21.97 -7.65 -0.80
CA CYS A 104 -22.63 -8.42 0.23
C CYS A 104 -23.47 -7.54 1.17
N ASP A 105 -24.50 -8.11 1.78
CA ASP A 105 -25.29 -7.46 2.83
C ASP A 105 -24.78 -7.85 4.24
N PRO A 106 -24.17 -6.93 4.98
CA PRO A 106 -23.70 -7.20 6.34
C PRO A 106 -24.83 -7.52 7.32
N ALA A 107 -26.02 -6.92 7.14
CA ALA A 107 -27.14 -7.08 8.05
C ALA A 107 -27.69 -8.51 8.05
N SER A 108 -27.64 -9.19 6.90
CA SER A 108 -28.02 -10.60 6.75
C SER A 108 -26.87 -11.58 7.02
N ASN A 109 -25.71 -11.14 7.50
CA ASN A 109 -24.47 -11.91 7.58
C ASN A 109 -23.94 -12.38 6.20
N GLY A 110 -24.37 -11.78 5.12
CA GLY A 110 -24.03 -12.15 3.75
C GLY A 110 -22.53 -12.00 3.44
N CYS A 111 -21.82 -11.10 4.15
CA CYS A 111 -20.40 -10.86 3.91
C CYS A 111 -19.48 -11.99 4.39
N LYS A 112 -19.96 -12.97 5.11
CA LYS A 112 -19.18 -14.17 5.52
C LYS A 112 -18.67 -14.99 4.34
N ILE A 113 -19.31 -14.90 3.18
CA ILE A 113 -18.85 -15.56 1.94
C ILE A 113 -17.46 -15.11 1.51
N LEU A 114 -17.06 -13.87 1.85
CA LEU A 114 -15.74 -13.33 1.51
C LEU A 114 -14.60 -14.04 2.25
N SER A 115 -14.90 -14.85 3.27
CA SER A 115 -13.86 -15.60 4.00
C SER A 115 -12.97 -16.43 3.09
N GLU A 116 -13.55 -17.14 2.13
CA GLU A 116 -12.77 -17.99 1.22
C GLU A 116 -11.97 -17.16 0.21
N ASP A 117 -12.51 -16.05 -0.28
CA ASP A 117 -11.79 -15.14 -1.17
C ASP A 117 -10.59 -14.49 -0.47
N ILE A 118 -10.75 -14.07 0.79
CA ILE A 118 -9.66 -13.54 1.61
C ILE A 118 -8.54 -14.57 1.76
N LYS A 119 -8.89 -15.81 2.13
CA LYS A 119 -7.92 -16.89 2.28
C LYS A 119 -7.25 -17.24 0.95
N HIS A 120 -7.98 -17.19 -0.16
CA HIS A 120 -7.44 -17.39 -1.50
C HIS A 120 -6.38 -16.33 -1.82
N CYS A 121 -6.67 -15.05 -1.62
CA CYS A 121 -5.70 -13.96 -1.80
C CYS A 121 -4.44 -14.17 -0.95
N GLN A 122 -4.63 -14.53 0.33
CA GLN A 122 -3.52 -14.75 1.26
C GLN A 122 -2.63 -15.94 0.85
N LYS A 123 -3.22 -17.04 0.34
CA LYS A 123 -2.46 -18.18 -0.21
C LYS A 123 -1.59 -17.79 -1.41
N ARG A 124 -2.00 -16.77 -2.17
CA ARG A 124 -1.20 -16.19 -3.27
C ARG A 124 -0.13 -15.19 -2.79
N GLY A 125 0.00 -14.99 -1.47
CA GLY A 125 0.97 -14.06 -0.87
C GLY A 125 0.56 -12.59 -0.97
N ILE A 126 -0.73 -12.32 -1.25
CA ILE A 126 -1.33 -10.97 -1.26
C ILE A 126 -1.80 -10.66 0.16
N LYS A 127 -1.55 -9.45 0.62
CA LYS A 127 -2.01 -8.97 1.91
C LYS A 127 -3.39 -8.37 1.78
N VAL A 128 -4.33 -8.84 2.60
CA VAL A 128 -5.69 -8.33 2.64
C VAL A 128 -5.86 -7.52 3.92
N ILE A 129 -6.13 -6.23 3.78
CA ILE A 129 -6.13 -5.23 4.84
C ILE A 129 -7.54 -4.67 4.99
N LEU A 130 -8.04 -4.51 6.22
CA LEU A 130 -9.29 -3.79 6.48
C LEU A 130 -9.02 -2.29 6.43
N SER A 131 -9.62 -1.58 5.50
CA SER A 131 -9.62 -0.12 5.53
C SER A 131 -10.78 0.39 6.40
N ILE A 132 -10.47 1.33 7.28
CA ILE A 132 -11.44 1.97 8.18
C ILE A 132 -11.58 3.44 7.84
N GLY A 133 -12.80 3.92 7.76
CA GLY A 133 -13.10 5.30 7.41
C GLY A 133 -13.69 5.46 6.02
N GLY A 134 -12.97 6.18 5.15
CA GLY A 134 -13.38 6.59 3.81
C GLY A 134 -13.86 8.05 3.79
N GLY A 135 -14.20 8.55 2.59
CA GLY A 135 -14.62 9.95 2.38
C GLY A 135 -16.05 10.28 2.84
N GLU A 136 -16.86 9.27 3.21
CA GLU A 136 -18.24 9.48 3.65
C GLU A 136 -18.36 9.55 5.19
N PRO A 137 -19.25 10.41 5.72
CA PRO A 137 -19.45 10.50 7.16
C PRO A 137 -20.15 9.24 7.72
N GLY A 138 -19.70 8.76 8.84
CA GLY A 138 -20.24 7.55 9.51
C GLY A 138 -19.43 7.14 10.72
N TYR A 139 -18.29 7.77 10.91
CA TYR A 139 -17.34 7.43 11.97
C TYR A 139 -16.78 8.66 12.68
N SER A 140 -16.37 8.48 13.91
CA SER A 140 -15.63 9.45 14.71
C SER A 140 -15.19 8.80 16.02
N LEU A 141 -14.26 9.41 16.73
CA LEU A 141 -13.84 8.92 18.05
C LEU A 141 -14.08 10.01 19.10
N SER A 142 -14.82 9.66 20.16
CA SER A 142 -15.23 10.61 21.20
C SER A 142 -14.26 10.67 22.40
N SER A 143 -13.44 9.65 22.58
CA SER A 143 -12.52 9.53 23.72
C SER A 143 -11.43 8.47 23.49
N ALA A 144 -10.44 8.44 24.36
CA ALA A 144 -9.44 7.36 24.38
C ALA A 144 -10.06 5.98 24.68
N GLY A 145 -11.09 5.94 25.54
CA GLY A 145 -11.83 4.71 25.83
C GLY A 145 -12.60 4.21 24.60
N ASP A 146 -13.24 5.11 23.88
CA ASP A 146 -13.93 4.80 22.62
C ASP A 146 -12.97 4.25 21.57
N ALA A 147 -11.82 4.88 21.38
CA ALA A 147 -10.75 4.41 20.48
C ALA A 147 -10.25 3.01 20.85
N THR A 148 -10.13 2.73 22.15
CA THR A 148 -9.74 1.40 22.65
C THR A 148 -10.81 0.36 22.33
N ASN A 149 -12.08 0.69 22.53
CA ASN A 149 -13.21 -0.19 22.24
C ASN A 149 -13.30 -0.52 20.73
N VAL A 150 -13.12 0.48 19.87
CA VAL A 150 -13.07 0.30 18.41
C VAL A 150 -11.89 -0.60 18.01
N ALA A 151 -10.70 -0.40 18.58
CA ALA A 151 -9.54 -1.24 18.30
C ALA A 151 -9.77 -2.70 18.72
N ASP A 152 -10.35 -2.92 19.90
CA ASP A 152 -10.68 -4.25 20.42
C ASP A 152 -11.77 -4.92 19.59
N PHE A 153 -12.76 -4.15 19.11
CA PHE A 153 -13.76 -4.64 18.17
C PHE A 153 -13.12 -5.12 16.86
N ILE A 154 -12.26 -4.30 16.26
CA ILE A 154 -11.55 -4.65 15.03
C ILE A 154 -10.70 -5.91 15.23
N TRP A 155 -9.95 -5.98 16.33
CA TRP A 155 -9.14 -7.14 16.67
C TRP A 155 -9.97 -8.43 16.75
N ASN A 156 -11.09 -8.38 17.46
CA ASN A 156 -11.91 -9.55 17.71
C ASN A 156 -12.71 -10.00 16.47
N ASN A 157 -13.14 -9.08 15.63
CA ASN A 157 -14.05 -9.38 14.52
C ASN A 157 -13.38 -9.58 13.18
N PHE A 158 -12.19 -9.02 12.97
CA PHE A 158 -11.50 -9.07 11.66
C PHE A 158 -10.08 -9.65 11.74
N LEU A 159 -9.46 -9.63 12.91
CA LEU A 159 -8.07 -10.01 13.09
C LEU A 159 -7.93 -11.29 13.95
N GLY A 160 -6.89 -11.36 14.78
CA GLY A 160 -6.51 -12.55 15.54
C GLY A 160 -7.29 -12.83 16.81
N GLY A 161 -8.23 -11.95 17.18
CA GLY A 161 -9.07 -12.10 18.36
C GLY A 161 -10.21 -13.11 18.19
N LYS A 162 -11.15 -13.10 19.12
CA LYS A 162 -12.28 -14.04 19.15
C LYS A 162 -13.61 -13.29 19.19
N SER A 163 -14.50 -13.61 18.26
CA SER A 163 -15.88 -13.14 18.23
C SER A 163 -16.77 -14.24 17.65
N ARG A 164 -18.04 -14.25 18.08
CA ARG A 164 -19.07 -15.13 17.51
C ARG A 164 -19.69 -14.57 16.23
N THR A 165 -19.52 -13.29 15.97
CA THR A 165 -20.23 -12.53 14.92
C THR A 165 -19.29 -11.97 13.85
N ARG A 166 -18.15 -12.60 13.61
CA ARG A 166 -17.16 -12.11 12.63
C ARG A 166 -17.82 -11.80 11.28
N PRO A 167 -17.85 -10.51 10.83
CA PRO A 167 -18.58 -10.12 9.62
C PRO A 167 -18.07 -10.77 8.34
N LEU A 168 -16.74 -10.99 8.23
CA LEU A 168 -16.08 -11.62 7.09
C LEU A 168 -15.78 -13.11 7.32
N GLY A 169 -16.58 -13.77 8.17
CA GLY A 169 -16.40 -15.18 8.50
C GLY A 169 -15.14 -15.43 9.35
N ASP A 170 -14.54 -16.62 9.18
CA ASP A 170 -13.38 -17.06 9.95
C ASP A 170 -12.02 -16.59 9.39
N ALA A 171 -12.00 -15.88 8.27
CA ALA A 171 -10.79 -15.29 7.74
C ALA A 171 -10.18 -14.28 8.73
N VAL A 172 -8.84 -14.29 8.80
CA VAL A 172 -8.06 -13.36 9.62
C VAL A 172 -7.29 -12.43 8.69
N LEU A 173 -7.68 -11.16 8.67
CA LEU A 173 -7.04 -10.15 7.83
C LEU A 173 -5.58 -9.90 8.25
N ASP A 174 -4.77 -9.37 7.33
CA ASP A 174 -3.35 -9.13 7.56
C ASP A 174 -3.06 -7.81 8.28
N GLY A 175 -4.03 -6.88 8.32
CA GLY A 175 -3.81 -5.56 8.91
C GLY A 175 -5.02 -4.64 8.89
N VAL A 176 -4.77 -3.41 9.31
CA VAL A 176 -5.73 -2.31 9.31
C VAL A 176 -5.13 -1.11 8.60
N ASP A 177 -5.89 -0.53 7.69
CA ASP A 177 -5.60 0.68 6.97
C ASP A 177 -6.46 1.83 7.51
N PHE A 178 -5.83 2.97 7.80
CA PHE A 178 -6.49 4.17 8.28
C PHE A 178 -6.72 5.10 7.09
N ASP A 179 -7.94 5.10 6.56
CA ASP A 179 -8.39 6.02 5.53
C ASP A 179 -9.35 7.04 6.13
N ILE A 180 -8.82 7.88 7.04
CA ILE A 180 -9.60 8.84 7.83
C ILE A 180 -9.58 10.17 7.11
N GLU A 181 -10.69 10.52 6.46
CA GLU A 181 -10.81 11.72 5.61
C GLU A 181 -11.82 12.73 6.16
N VAL A 182 -12.73 12.28 7.00
CA VAL A 182 -13.79 13.08 7.62
C VAL A 182 -14.00 12.63 9.07
N GLY A 183 -15.08 13.05 9.70
CA GLY A 183 -15.41 12.69 11.07
C GLY A 183 -14.73 13.61 12.06
N GLY A 184 -14.44 13.11 13.24
CA GLY A 184 -13.79 13.86 14.32
C GLY A 184 -13.04 12.94 15.26
N GLY A 185 -12.35 13.54 16.24
CA GLY A 185 -11.60 12.79 17.23
C GLY A 185 -10.18 12.43 16.78
N GLU A 186 -9.55 13.30 15.99
CA GLU A 186 -8.21 13.12 15.39
C GLU A 186 -7.16 12.74 16.44
N ALA A 187 -7.26 13.32 17.65
CA ALA A 187 -6.36 13.02 18.75
C ALA A 187 -6.44 11.54 19.22
N PHE A 188 -7.57 10.87 19.01
CA PHE A 188 -7.79 9.52 19.50
C PHE A 188 -7.38 8.42 18.52
N TYR A 189 -7.17 8.72 17.24
CA TYR A 189 -6.65 7.72 16.28
C TYR A 189 -5.24 7.24 16.64
N ALA A 190 -4.46 8.06 17.34
CA ALA A 190 -3.18 7.63 17.92
C ALA A 190 -3.37 6.54 19.00
N VAL A 191 -4.42 6.63 19.80
CA VAL A 191 -4.77 5.59 20.81
C VAL A 191 -5.21 4.32 20.12
N LEU A 192 -6.08 4.42 19.11
CA LEU A 192 -6.53 3.29 18.29
C LEU A 192 -5.34 2.55 17.66
N ALA A 193 -4.40 3.27 17.04
CA ALA A 193 -3.21 2.69 16.43
C ALA A 193 -2.31 1.99 17.47
N ARG A 194 -2.10 2.59 18.65
CA ARG A 194 -1.33 1.95 19.74
C ARG A 194 -2.00 0.67 20.21
N ARG A 195 -3.31 0.69 20.42
CA ARG A 195 -4.07 -0.48 20.90
C ARG A 195 -4.01 -1.63 19.90
N LEU A 196 -4.17 -1.37 18.61
CA LEU A 196 -3.99 -2.38 17.55
C LEU A 196 -2.55 -2.91 17.53
N SER A 197 -1.55 -2.04 17.67
CA SER A 197 -0.13 -2.45 17.75
C SER A 197 0.16 -3.34 18.97
N GLU A 198 -0.49 -3.11 20.11
CA GLU A 198 -0.36 -3.95 21.30
C GLU A 198 -0.84 -5.38 21.03
N HIS A 199 -1.95 -5.56 20.37
CA HIS A 199 -2.45 -6.88 19.97
C HIS A 199 -1.48 -7.63 19.06
N SER A 200 -0.69 -6.93 18.25
CA SER A 200 0.33 -7.53 17.37
C SER A 200 1.52 -8.16 18.09
N LYS A 201 1.79 -7.79 19.34
CA LYS A 201 2.98 -8.26 20.08
C LYS A 201 2.94 -9.73 20.48
N GLY A 202 1.76 -10.34 20.48
CA GLY A 202 1.54 -11.72 20.97
C GLY A 202 1.48 -12.80 19.88
N GLY A 203 1.71 -12.49 18.60
CA GLY A 203 1.48 -13.49 17.56
C GLY A 203 1.82 -13.07 16.14
N ARG A 204 0.90 -13.35 15.20
CA ARG A 204 1.03 -12.99 13.78
C ARG A 204 1.17 -11.47 13.62
N LYS A 205 2.14 -11.04 12.80
CA LYS A 205 2.33 -9.62 12.49
C LYS A 205 1.04 -9.01 11.93
N LEU A 206 0.59 -7.92 12.55
CA LEU A 206 -0.44 -7.03 12.08
C LEU A 206 0.21 -5.86 11.34
N TYR A 207 -0.18 -5.60 10.10
CA TYR A 207 0.22 -4.42 9.36
C TYR A 207 -0.67 -3.24 9.75
N LEU A 208 -0.07 -2.12 10.07
CA LEU A 208 -0.76 -0.83 10.19
C LEU A 208 -0.38 0.01 8.98
N THR A 209 -1.39 0.48 8.26
CA THR A 209 -1.23 1.30 7.07
C THR A 209 -2.14 2.52 7.14
N ALA A 210 -1.85 3.55 6.37
CA ALA A 210 -2.65 4.76 6.36
C ALA A 210 -2.68 5.40 4.97
N ALA A 211 -3.79 6.06 4.66
CA ALA A 211 -4.06 6.75 3.40
C ALA A 211 -4.30 8.27 3.60
N PRO A 212 -3.32 9.01 4.14
CA PRO A 212 -3.48 10.45 4.33
C PRO A 212 -3.57 11.17 3.00
N GLN A 213 -4.21 12.34 3.01
CA GLN A 213 -4.18 13.27 1.91
C GLN A 213 -2.82 13.98 1.80
N CYS A 214 -2.44 14.45 0.60
CA CYS A 214 -1.08 14.94 0.38
C CYS A 214 -0.70 16.28 1.02
N PRO A 215 -1.59 17.19 1.48
CA PRO A 215 -1.20 18.31 2.33
C PRO A 215 -0.50 17.82 3.60
N PHE A 216 0.59 18.46 3.99
CA PHE A 216 1.36 18.06 5.18
C PHE A 216 1.44 19.20 6.20
N PRO A 217 1.14 18.93 7.50
CA PRO A 217 0.63 17.68 8.04
C PRO A 217 -0.79 17.37 7.55
N ASP A 218 -1.15 16.07 7.50
CA ASP A 218 -2.53 15.65 7.22
C ASP A 218 -3.47 16.12 8.34
N GLU A 219 -4.65 16.59 7.98
CA GLU A 219 -5.60 17.19 8.92
C GLU A 219 -6.14 16.17 9.92
N HIS A 220 -6.48 14.96 9.45
CA HIS A 220 -7.18 13.95 10.25
C HIS A 220 -6.26 12.90 10.87
N GLN A 221 -5.14 12.58 10.22
CA GLN A 221 -4.30 11.44 10.58
C GLN A 221 -2.96 11.79 11.19
N ASN A 222 -2.58 13.08 11.27
CA ASN A 222 -1.25 13.49 11.74
C ASN A 222 -0.91 12.94 13.13
N GLY A 223 -1.87 12.91 14.06
CA GLY A 223 -1.69 12.36 15.40
C GLY A 223 -1.36 10.85 15.38
N ALA A 224 -2.07 10.09 14.56
CA ALA A 224 -1.82 8.66 14.38
C ALA A 224 -0.47 8.40 13.71
N LEU A 225 -0.17 9.08 12.61
CA LEU A 225 1.09 8.95 11.86
C LEU A 225 2.33 9.30 12.69
N SER A 226 2.21 10.29 13.58
CA SER A 226 3.27 10.71 14.51
C SER A 226 3.66 9.65 15.52
N THR A 227 2.84 8.61 15.73
CA THR A 227 3.18 7.47 16.60
C THR A 227 4.37 6.66 16.09
N GLY A 228 4.64 6.69 14.78
CA GLY A 228 5.67 5.89 14.13
C GLY A 228 5.35 4.38 14.07
N LEU A 229 4.09 3.99 14.26
CA LEU A 229 3.64 2.59 14.28
C LEU A 229 3.28 2.04 12.89
N PHE A 230 3.11 2.90 11.91
CA PHE A 230 2.66 2.52 10.57
C PHE A 230 3.78 1.87 9.77
N ASP A 231 3.51 0.69 9.20
CA ASP A 231 4.44 -0.01 8.31
C ASP A 231 4.52 0.67 6.95
N PHE A 232 3.35 1.02 6.39
CA PHE A 232 3.22 1.62 5.07
C PHE A 232 2.25 2.80 5.11
N VAL A 233 2.52 3.81 4.28
CA VAL A 233 1.64 4.97 4.11
C VAL A 233 1.49 5.22 2.61
N TRP A 234 0.26 5.24 2.13
CA TRP A 234 -0.08 5.56 0.74
C TRP A 234 -0.76 6.91 0.67
N VAL A 235 0.06 7.92 0.39
CA VAL A 235 -0.38 9.31 0.36
C VAL A 235 -1.23 9.57 -0.88
N GLN A 236 -2.42 10.13 -0.71
CA GLN A 236 -3.36 10.47 -1.77
C GLN A 236 -2.93 11.76 -2.49
N PHE A 237 -2.18 11.64 -3.61
CA PHE A 237 -1.74 12.78 -4.42
C PHE A 237 -2.78 13.17 -5.48
N TYR A 238 -4.03 13.31 -5.07
CA TYR A 238 -5.17 13.73 -5.88
C TYR A 238 -6.16 14.54 -5.03
N ASN A 239 -7.11 15.22 -5.67
CA ASN A 239 -8.09 16.12 -5.04
C ASN A 239 -7.48 17.27 -4.22
N ASN A 240 -6.21 17.57 -4.39
CA ASN A 240 -5.47 18.56 -3.61
C ASN A 240 -4.45 19.29 -4.48
N ASP A 241 -4.86 20.37 -5.15
CA ASP A 241 -4.03 21.17 -6.05
C ASP A 241 -2.64 21.60 -5.48
N PRO A 242 -2.50 21.95 -4.20
CA PRO A 242 -1.21 22.35 -3.65
C PRO A 242 -0.14 21.26 -3.68
N CYS A 243 -0.50 19.98 -3.77
CA CYS A 243 0.44 18.88 -3.60
C CYS A 243 0.25 17.69 -4.57
N GLN A 244 -0.85 17.63 -5.32
CA GLN A 244 -1.04 16.62 -6.37
C GLN A 244 -0.07 16.81 -7.52
N PHE A 245 0.10 15.77 -8.36
CA PHE A 245 0.94 15.88 -9.55
C PHE A 245 0.24 16.71 -10.64
N ASP A 246 0.95 17.68 -11.15
CA ASP A 246 0.61 18.47 -12.33
C ASP A 246 1.84 18.53 -13.24
N SER A 247 1.69 18.11 -14.50
CA SER A 247 2.79 18.09 -15.49
C SER A 247 3.35 19.50 -15.78
N GLY A 248 2.51 20.54 -15.68
CA GLY A 248 2.92 21.94 -15.82
C GLY A 248 3.68 22.46 -14.59
N HIS A 249 3.41 21.92 -13.42
CA HIS A 249 3.98 22.36 -12.14
C HIS A 249 4.45 21.18 -11.26
N PRO A 250 5.36 20.30 -11.76
CA PRO A 250 5.74 19.08 -11.06
C PRO A 250 6.46 19.32 -9.73
N THR A 251 6.91 20.55 -9.47
CA THR A 251 7.60 20.93 -8.23
C THR A 251 6.70 20.84 -7.00
N LYS A 252 5.39 21.11 -7.13
CA LYS A 252 4.43 20.99 -6.03
C LYS A 252 4.41 19.54 -5.48
N PHE A 253 4.18 18.58 -6.36
CA PHE A 253 4.21 17.16 -6.01
C PHE A 253 5.57 16.73 -5.44
N ARG A 254 6.68 17.14 -6.07
CA ARG A 254 8.02 16.77 -5.64
C ARG A 254 8.33 17.26 -4.23
N ASN A 255 7.96 18.49 -3.91
CA ASN A 255 8.14 19.06 -2.57
C ASN A 255 7.31 18.32 -1.53
N SER A 256 6.04 18.04 -1.84
CA SER A 256 5.17 17.27 -0.96
C SER A 256 5.71 15.85 -0.75
N TRP A 257 6.13 15.15 -1.81
CA TRP A 257 6.77 13.84 -1.69
C TRP A 257 7.99 13.85 -0.76
N ILE A 258 8.90 14.84 -0.94
CA ILE A 258 10.09 14.99 -0.10
C ILE A 258 9.66 15.23 1.37
N GLN A 259 8.66 16.06 1.60
CA GLN A 259 8.12 16.32 2.92
C GLN A 259 7.62 15.04 3.59
N TRP A 260 6.80 14.24 2.88
CA TRP A 260 6.25 12.98 3.39
C TRP A 260 7.35 11.96 3.74
N ILE A 261 8.30 11.72 2.83
CA ILE A 261 9.36 10.73 3.08
C ILE A 261 10.36 11.15 4.16
N SER A 262 10.53 12.45 4.40
CA SER A 262 11.44 12.93 5.45
C SER A 262 10.78 12.98 6.83
N SER A 263 9.47 13.22 6.90
CA SER A 263 8.77 13.47 8.17
C SER A 263 8.17 12.22 8.80
N ILE A 264 7.68 11.26 7.99
CA ILE A 264 6.98 10.08 8.51
C ILE A 264 7.93 8.90 8.73
N LYS A 265 7.81 8.25 9.90
CA LYS A 265 8.65 7.10 10.28
C LYS A 265 8.22 5.77 9.67
N ALA A 266 7.24 5.74 8.77
CA ALA A 266 6.83 4.52 8.08
C ALA A 266 8.00 3.85 7.35
N ARG A 267 7.91 2.52 7.23
CA ARG A 267 8.90 1.71 6.51
C ARG A 267 8.97 2.06 5.03
N LYS A 268 7.80 2.28 4.40
CA LYS A 268 7.66 2.67 3.00
C LYS A 268 6.50 3.65 2.83
N ILE A 269 6.67 4.55 1.85
CA ILE A 269 5.66 5.50 1.40
C ILE A 269 5.31 5.19 -0.04
N TYR A 270 4.03 5.22 -0.37
CA TYR A 270 3.48 4.94 -1.70
C TYR A 270 2.87 6.21 -2.29
N VAL A 271 2.88 6.28 -3.60
CA VAL A 271 2.15 7.33 -4.33
C VAL A 271 0.73 6.83 -4.57
N GLY A 272 -0.26 7.45 -3.93
CA GLY A 272 -1.67 7.19 -4.15
C GLY A 272 -2.20 8.00 -5.33
N LEU A 273 -2.87 7.33 -6.26
CA LEU A 273 -3.39 7.90 -7.51
C LEU A 273 -4.78 7.35 -7.83
N PRO A 274 -5.67 8.14 -8.47
CA PRO A 274 -6.88 7.58 -9.05
C PRO A 274 -6.53 6.76 -10.31
N ALA A 275 -7.16 5.61 -10.47
CA ALA A 275 -6.90 4.73 -11.61
C ALA A 275 -7.65 5.12 -12.90
N SER A 276 -8.55 6.09 -12.83
CA SER A 276 -9.22 6.70 -13.99
C SER A 276 -9.51 8.17 -13.74
N PRO A 277 -9.81 8.97 -14.79
CA PRO A 277 -10.25 10.36 -14.62
C PRO A 277 -11.53 10.50 -13.78
N SER A 278 -12.41 9.51 -13.80
CA SER A 278 -13.68 9.52 -13.07
C SER A 278 -13.54 9.08 -11.61
N ALA A 279 -12.39 8.54 -11.21
CA ALA A 279 -12.16 8.06 -9.86
C ALA A 279 -11.78 9.16 -8.84
N ALA A 280 -11.58 10.38 -9.31
CA ALA A 280 -11.32 11.55 -8.46
C ALA A 280 -11.79 12.84 -9.13
N GLY A 281 -12.00 13.89 -8.35
CA GLY A 281 -12.35 15.20 -8.89
C GLY A 281 -11.20 15.86 -9.65
N THR A 282 -9.97 15.70 -9.15
CA THR A 282 -8.73 16.22 -9.75
C THR A 282 -7.55 15.29 -9.48
N GLY A 283 -6.43 15.50 -10.16
CA GLY A 283 -5.17 14.78 -9.87
C GLY A 283 -5.00 13.45 -10.59
N PHE A 284 -5.89 13.10 -11.55
CA PHE A 284 -5.61 11.95 -12.43
C PHE A 284 -4.38 12.21 -13.29
N VAL A 285 -3.49 11.21 -13.33
CA VAL A 285 -2.26 11.25 -14.13
C VAL A 285 -2.26 10.05 -15.08
N PRO A 286 -2.18 10.27 -16.41
CA PRO A 286 -2.10 9.16 -17.37
C PRO A 286 -0.93 8.21 -17.04
N ALA A 287 -1.15 6.91 -17.21
CA ALA A 287 -0.18 5.87 -16.82
C ALA A 287 1.24 6.10 -17.41
N GLN A 288 1.34 6.52 -18.66
CA GLN A 288 2.63 6.83 -19.31
C GLN A 288 3.33 8.04 -18.66
N THR A 289 2.57 9.03 -18.22
CA THR A 289 3.10 10.18 -17.48
C THR A 289 3.55 9.75 -16.07
N VAL A 290 2.80 8.86 -15.43
CA VAL A 290 3.24 8.25 -14.14
C VAL A 290 4.59 7.57 -14.32
N ILE A 291 4.75 6.74 -15.34
CA ILE A 291 6.01 6.03 -15.62
C ILE A 291 7.15 7.01 -15.85
N SER A 292 6.98 7.97 -16.76
CA SER A 292 8.05 8.85 -17.23
C SER A 292 8.41 9.97 -16.25
N GLN A 293 7.46 10.51 -15.49
CA GLN A 293 7.67 11.70 -14.69
C GLN A 293 7.54 11.48 -13.17
N VAL A 294 6.56 10.67 -12.74
CA VAL A 294 6.34 10.42 -11.31
C VAL A 294 7.32 9.36 -10.80
N LEU A 295 7.28 8.15 -11.37
CA LEU A 295 8.10 7.03 -10.91
C LEU A 295 9.60 7.30 -11.08
N SER A 296 10.01 7.96 -12.15
CA SER A 296 11.41 8.35 -12.38
C SER A 296 11.98 9.24 -11.25
N PHE A 297 11.13 9.99 -10.56
CA PHE A 297 11.50 10.82 -9.42
C PHE A 297 11.42 10.07 -8.09
N VAL A 298 10.26 9.46 -7.77
CA VAL A 298 10.00 8.89 -6.44
C VAL A 298 10.84 7.65 -6.14
N LYS A 299 11.19 6.85 -7.15
CA LYS A 299 12.02 5.63 -7.03
C LYS A 299 13.45 5.89 -6.55
N ARG A 300 13.90 7.13 -6.58
CA ARG A 300 15.22 7.55 -6.03
C ARG A 300 15.25 7.47 -4.50
N SER A 301 14.11 7.45 -3.85
CA SER A 301 14.02 7.33 -2.39
C SER A 301 14.01 5.88 -1.94
N ARG A 302 14.82 5.55 -0.93
CA ARG A 302 14.76 4.25 -0.24
C ARG A 302 13.43 4.00 0.47
N LYS A 303 12.66 5.06 0.74
CA LYS A 303 11.32 4.96 1.32
C LYS A 303 10.22 4.70 0.30
N TYR A 304 10.50 4.80 -1.01
CA TYR A 304 9.52 4.45 -2.02
C TYR A 304 9.09 2.99 -1.88
N GLY A 305 7.77 2.76 -1.79
CA GLY A 305 7.16 1.45 -1.63
C GLY A 305 6.40 0.97 -2.86
N GLY A 306 5.94 1.90 -3.70
CA GLY A 306 5.12 1.59 -4.87
C GLY A 306 4.03 2.61 -5.13
N VAL A 307 2.96 2.15 -5.76
CA VAL A 307 1.77 2.93 -6.10
C VAL A 307 0.55 2.33 -5.41
N MET A 308 -0.31 3.17 -4.86
CA MET A 308 -1.66 2.80 -4.42
C MET A 308 -2.66 3.34 -5.43
N LEU A 309 -3.70 2.58 -5.72
CA LEU A 309 -4.75 2.95 -6.68
C LEU A 309 -6.13 3.03 -6.02
N TRP A 310 -6.80 4.12 -6.21
CA TRP A 310 -8.22 4.32 -6.03
C TRP A 310 -8.87 4.24 -7.40
N ASP A 311 -9.60 3.24 -7.74
CA ASP A 311 -9.87 1.99 -7.06
C ASP A 311 -9.78 0.80 -8.04
N ARG A 312 -10.19 -0.38 -7.59
CA ARG A 312 -10.20 -1.60 -8.41
C ARG A 312 -11.17 -1.51 -9.59
N SER A 313 -12.32 -0.86 -9.42
CA SER A 313 -13.29 -0.67 -10.50
C SER A 313 -12.69 0.18 -11.63
N ALA A 314 -12.12 1.31 -11.28
CA ALA A 314 -11.43 2.20 -12.22
C ALA A 314 -10.22 1.51 -12.88
N ASP A 315 -9.43 0.76 -12.12
CA ASP A 315 -8.28 0.04 -12.65
C ASP A 315 -8.68 -1.10 -13.59
N LYS A 316 -9.78 -1.82 -13.28
CA LYS A 316 -10.32 -2.85 -14.15
C LYS A 316 -10.75 -2.30 -15.51
N GLN A 317 -11.34 -1.11 -15.52
CA GLN A 317 -11.79 -0.44 -16.74
C GLN A 317 -10.64 0.07 -17.61
N THR A 318 -9.60 0.64 -16.98
CA THR A 318 -8.51 1.33 -17.69
C THR A 318 -7.29 0.46 -17.93
N GLY A 319 -7.09 -0.60 -17.15
CA GLY A 319 -5.86 -1.39 -17.14
C GLY A 319 -4.65 -0.62 -16.61
N PHE A 320 -4.86 0.38 -15.75
CA PHE A 320 -3.83 1.28 -15.26
C PHE A 320 -2.69 0.52 -14.58
N SER A 321 -3.02 -0.37 -13.62
CA SER A 321 -2.03 -1.18 -12.91
C SER A 321 -1.22 -2.07 -13.85
N ARG A 322 -1.86 -2.67 -14.85
CA ARG A 322 -1.19 -3.51 -15.87
C ARG A 322 -0.17 -2.69 -16.66
N THR A 323 -0.51 -1.44 -16.97
CA THR A 323 0.36 -0.54 -17.74
C THR A 323 1.59 -0.12 -16.93
N ILE A 324 1.45 0.14 -15.64
CA ILE A 324 2.57 0.63 -14.80
C ILE A 324 3.37 -0.49 -14.13
N LYS A 325 2.89 -1.73 -14.10
CA LYS A 325 3.40 -2.85 -13.30
C LYS A 325 4.91 -3.04 -13.39
N ASP A 326 5.44 -3.06 -14.62
CA ASP A 326 6.87 -3.33 -14.83
C ASP A 326 7.74 -2.10 -14.53
N SER A 327 7.10 -0.96 -14.28
CA SER A 327 7.75 0.31 -13.98
C SER A 327 7.63 0.73 -12.51
N VAL A 328 6.91 -0.03 -11.68
CA VAL A 328 6.72 0.27 -10.25
C VAL A 328 7.85 -0.23 -9.37
#